data_85a48c99119a0aa1597ff4795baedaed
#
_entry.id   85a48c99119a0aa1597ff4795baedaed
#
_cell.length_a   1.000
_cell.length_b   1.000
_cell.length_c   1.000
_cell.angle_alpha   90.00
_cell.angle_beta   90.00
_cell.angle_gamma   90.00
#
_symmetry.space_group_name_H-M   'P 1'
#
loop_
_entity.id
_entity.type
_entity.pdbx_description
1 polymer ?
#
loop_
_entity_poly.entity_id
_entity_poly.type
_entity_poly.pdbx_seq_one_letter_code
_entity_poly.pdbx_strand_id
1 'polypeptide(L)'
;ALNLPFAVWTLMSFFKQMPKEVEEAAWIDGLSRFQTLLRIVLPMAAPAAATTAILVFIFSWNEFLLAMTLMMRDSARTVPVGIAMLSGATVYEVPWDQISAAVVLTTLPVVAAVLGFQRRIVEGLTGGAVKG
;
A
#
# COMPACT_ATOMS: atom_id res chain seq x y z
N ALA A 1 -8.82 1.59 -7.98
CA ALA A 1 -9.96 0.67 -7.82
C ALA A 1 -9.53 -0.77 -7.53
N LEU A 2 -8.48 -1.32 -8.22
CA LEU A 2 -8.03 -2.71 -8.03
C LEU A 2 -7.53 -3.03 -6.62
N ASN A 3 -6.88 -2.09 -5.95
CA ASN A 3 -6.29 -2.32 -4.63
C ASN A 3 -7.30 -2.22 -3.48
N LEU A 4 -8.53 -1.78 -3.76
CA LEU A 4 -9.55 -1.61 -2.74
C LEU A 4 -9.99 -2.96 -2.13
N PRO A 5 -10.29 -4.02 -2.91
CA PRO A 5 -10.62 -5.32 -2.36
C PRO A 5 -9.49 -5.89 -1.49
N PHE A 6 -8.24 -5.73 -1.92
CA PHE A 6 -7.07 -6.16 -1.15
C PHE A 6 -6.96 -5.40 0.17
N ALA A 7 -7.08 -4.07 0.15
CA ALA A 7 -7.01 -3.26 1.36
C ALA A 7 -8.13 -3.61 2.35
N VAL A 8 -9.36 -3.74 1.85
CA VAL A 8 -10.51 -4.12 2.69
C VAL A 8 -10.33 -5.51 3.29
N TRP A 9 -9.91 -6.48 2.49
CA TRP A 9 -9.70 -7.85 2.96
C TRP A 9 -8.61 -7.95 4.03
N THR A 10 -7.49 -7.25 3.82
CA THR A 10 -6.36 -7.24 4.76
C THR A 10 -6.77 -6.59 6.09
N LEU A 11 -7.40 -5.41 6.04
CA LEU A 11 -7.87 -4.73 7.25
C LEU A 11 -8.97 -5.51 7.97
N MET A 12 -9.91 -6.11 7.23
CA MET A 12 -10.97 -6.93 7.81
C MET A 12 -10.39 -8.17 8.51
N SER A 13 -9.36 -8.78 7.94
CA SER A 13 -8.66 -9.92 8.55
C SER A 13 -7.99 -9.52 9.86
N PHE A 14 -7.41 -8.32 9.93
CA PHE A 14 -6.85 -7.78 11.16
C PHE A 14 -7.93 -7.52 12.22
N PHE A 15 -9.01 -6.84 11.87
CA PHE A 15 -10.10 -6.56 12.82
C PHE A 15 -10.76 -7.83 13.36
N LYS A 16 -10.88 -8.89 12.56
CA LYS A 16 -11.40 -10.19 13.02
C LYS A 16 -10.50 -10.88 14.05
N GLN A 17 -9.22 -10.57 14.06
CA GLN A 17 -8.25 -11.13 15.01
C GLN A 17 -8.14 -10.33 16.30
N MET A 18 -8.73 -9.14 16.35
CA MET A 18 -8.71 -8.28 17.53
C MET A 18 -9.51 -8.93 18.66
N PRO A 19 -8.95 -9.03 19.87
CA PRO A 19 -9.65 -9.60 21.01
C PRO A 19 -10.88 -8.76 21.37
N LYS A 20 -12.05 -9.40 21.51
CA LYS A 20 -13.29 -8.72 21.90
C LYS A 20 -13.23 -8.17 23.31
N GLU A 21 -12.45 -8.80 24.16
CA GLU A 21 -12.22 -8.41 25.54
C GLU A 21 -11.74 -6.97 25.68
N VAL A 22 -11.00 -6.46 24.68
CA VAL A 22 -10.53 -5.07 24.66
C VAL A 22 -11.69 -4.09 24.47
N GLU A 23 -12.64 -4.43 23.60
CA GLU A 23 -13.85 -3.61 23.40
C GLU A 23 -14.78 -3.69 24.60
N GLU A 24 -14.96 -4.87 25.17
CA GLU A 24 -15.80 -5.10 26.36
C GLU A 24 -15.25 -4.36 27.59
N ALA A 25 -13.94 -4.40 27.82
CA ALA A 25 -13.29 -3.63 28.88
C ALA A 25 -13.53 -2.12 28.72
N ALA A 26 -13.40 -1.61 27.49
CA ALA A 26 -13.66 -0.20 27.21
C ALA A 26 -15.11 0.22 27.52
N TRP A 27 -16.08 -0.66 27.29
CA TRP A 27 -17.49 -0.40 27.60
C TRP A 27 -17.75 -0.45 29.12
N ILE A 28 -17.06 -1.34 29.84
CA ILE A 28 -17.11 -1.39 31.31
C ILE A 28 -16.55 -0.08 31.90
N ASP A 29 -15.49 0.46 31.29
CA ASP A 29 -14.89 1.75 31.66
C ASP A 29 -15.74 2.97 31.25
N GLY A 30 -16.93 2.74 30.66
CA GLY A 30 -17.92 3.78 30.35
C GLY A 30 -17.68 4.48 28.99
N LEU A 31 -16.79 3.94 28.13
CA LEU A 31 -16.63 4.49 26.79
C LEU A 31 -17.83 4.12 25.89
N SER A 32 -18.30 5.08 25.12
CA SER A 32 -19.26 4.81 24.05
C SER A 32 -18.58 4.03 22.89
N ARG A 33 -19.37 3.35 22.06
CA ARG A 33 -18.84 2.60 20.88
C ARG A 33 -17.97 3.46 19.98
N PHE A 34 -18.33 4.70 19.77
CA PHE A 34 -17.55 5.64 18.95
C PHE A 34 -16.24 6.05 19.63
N GLN A 35 -16.26 6.24 20.95
CA GLN A 35 -15.03 6.51 21.71
C GLN A 35 -14.10 5.30 21.75
N THR A 36 -14.63 4.09 21.90
CA THR A 36 -13.87 2.84 21.80
C THR A 36 -13.20 2.72 20.43
N LEU A 37 -13.93 2.99 19.36
CA LEU A 37 -13.38 2.97 18.01
C LEU A 37 -12.19 3.94 17.87
N LEU A 38 -12.37 5.20 18.25
CA LEU A 38 -11.34 6.24 18.04
C LEU A 38 -10.15 6.12 18.98
N ARG A 39 -10.37 5.73 20.25
CA ARG A 39 -9.32 5.76 21.28
C ARG A 39 -8.58 4.44 21.44
N ILE A 40 -9.20 3.33 21.02
CA ILE A 40 -8.66 1.99 21.24
C ILE A 40 -8.48 1.26 19.92
N VAL A 41 -9.56 1.04 19.17
CA VAL A 41 -9.53 0.20 17.97
C VAL A 41 -8.66 0.80 16.86
N LEU A 42 -8.81 2.09 16.56
CA LEU A 42 -8.01 2.75 15.51
C LEU A 42 -6.52 2.82 15.84
N PRO A 43 -6.08 3.19 17.05
CA PRO A 43 -4.66 3.12 17.41
C PRO A 43 -4.08 1.71 17.33
N MET A 44 -4.84 0.70 17.76
CA MET A 44 -4.42 -0.70 17.64
C MET A 44 -4.33 -1.17 16.18
N ALA A 45 -5.21 -0.67 15.32
CA ALA A 45 -5.20 -0.99 13.89
C ALA A 45 -4.14 -0.20 13.10
N ALA A 46 -3.54 0.84 13.66
CA ALA A 46 -2.59 1.70 12.96
C ALA A 46 -1.40 0.94 12.32
N PRO A 47 -0.77 -0.07 12.95
CA PRO A 47 0.30 -0.85 12.33
C PRO A 47 -0.19 -1.62 11.11
N ALA A 48 -1.36 -2.27 11.19
CA ALA A 48 -1.95 -3.01 10.08
C ALA A 48 -2.37 -2.08 8.94
N ALA A 49 -2.94 -0.92 9.28
CA ALA A 49 -3.29 0.11 8.30
C ALA A 49 -2.04 0.65 7.58
N ALA A 50 -0.95 0.91 8.31
CA ALA A 50 0.31 1.36 7.73
C ALA A 50 0.89 0.32 6.77
N THR A 51 0.91 -0.96 7.16
CA THR A 51 1.37 -2.06 6.30
C THR A 51 0.52 -2.18 5.04
N THR A 52 -0.80 -2.16 5.19
CA THR A 52 -1.73 -2.20 4.05
C THR A 52 -1.53 -1.01 3.11
N ALA A 53 -1.37 0.19 3.66
CA ALA A 53 -1.15 1.40 2.88
C ALA A 53 0.13 1.33 2.03
N ILE A 54 1.22 0.78 2.58
CA ILE A 54 2.48 0.63 1.86
C ILE A 54 2.33 -0.39 0.73
N LEU A 55 1.71 -1.54 0.99
CA LEU A 55 1.49 -2.55 -0.04
C LEU A 55 0.61 -2.01 -1.16
N VAL A 56 -0.47 -1.29 -0.82
CA VAL A 56 -1.33 -0.61 -1.80
C VAL A 56 -0.54 0.45 -2.59
N PHE A 57 0.34 1.21 -1.93
CA PHE A 57 1.21 2.17 -2.60
C PHE A 57 2.13 1.47 -3.61
N ILE A 58 2.82 0.38 -3.20
CA ILE A 58 3.72 -0.37 -4.07
C ILE A 58 2.96 -0.95 -5.29
N PHE A 59 1.78 -1.54 -5.07
CA PHE A 59 0.96 -2.07 -6.16
C PHE A 59 0.46 -0.98 -7.10
N SER A 60 0.02 0.16 -6.56
CA SER A 60 -0.42 1.31 -7.36
C SER A 60 0.73 1.95 -8.13
N TRP A 61 1.93 2.01 -7.53
CA TRP A 61 3.12 2.57 -8.17
C TRP A 61 3.57 1.73 -9.36
N ASN A 62 3.46 0.41 -9.26
CA ASN A 62 3.85 -0.53 -10.31
C ASN A 62 2.70 -0.87 -11.28
N GLU A 63 1.52 -0.21 -11.15
CA GLU A 63 0.39 -0.48 -12.04
C GLU A 63 0.72 -0.02 -13.47
N PHE A 64 0.63 -0.94 -14.40
CA PHE A 64 0.97 -0.73 -15.81
C PHE A 64 -0.21 -0.95 -16.74
N LEU A 65 -0.90 -2.07 -16.61
CA LEU A 65 -1.88 -2.52 -17.60
C LEU A 65 -3.10 -1.61 -17.70
N LEU A 66 -3.71 -1.26 -16.57
CA LEU A 66 -4.89 -0.39 -16.58
C LEU A 66 -4.52 1.05 -16.90
N ALA A 67 -3.36 1.51 -16.40
CA ALA A 67 -2.89 2.85 -16.73
C ALA A 67 -2.61 2.99 -18.23
N MET A 68 -2.01 1.98 -18.86
CA MET A 68 -1.74 1.99 -20.29
C MET A 68 -3.01 1.93 -21.13
N THR A 69 -4.03 1.18 -20.67
CA THR A 69 -5.26 0.97 -21.45
C THR A 69 -6.31 2.05 -21.21
N LEU A 70 -6.42 2.58 -19.99
CA LEU A 70 -7.51 3.48 -19.60
C LEU A 70 -7.11 4.96 -19.51
N MET A 71 -5.81 5.26 -19.34
CA MET A 71 -5.35 6.64 -19.19
C MET A 71 -4.93 7.24 -20.52
N MET A 72 -5.81 8.04 -21.10
CA MET A 72 -5.58 8.71 -22.39
C MET A 72 -4.73 9.99 -22.28
N ARG A 73 -4.61 10.56 -21.07
CA ARG A 73 -3.85 11.80 -20.85
C ARG A 73 -2.44 11.49 -20.37
N ASP A 74 -1.43 12.09 -20.97
CA ASP A 74 -0.01 11.91 -20.59
C ASP A 74 0.24 12.26 -19.12
N SER A 75 -0.40 13.29 -18.60
CA SER A 75 -0.26 13.74 -17.20
C SER A 75 -0.86 12.80 -16.16
N ALA A 76 -1.67 11.81 -16.59
CA ALA A 76 -2.32 10.85 -15.69
C ALA A 76 -1.67 9.46 -15.72
N ARG A 77 -0.64 9.26 -16.56
CA ARG A 77 0.03 7.97 -16.69
C ARG A 77 0.86 7.62 -15.48
N THR A 78 0.93 6.33 -15.18
CA THR A 78 1.83 5.81 -14.14
C THR A 78 3.28 5.80 -14.63
N VAL A 79 4.20 5.73 -13.68
CA VAL A 79 5.64 5.72 -13.97
C VAL A 79 6.05 4.59 -14.92
N PRO A 80 5.61 3.32 -14.74
CA PRO A 80 5.96 2.25 -15.67
C PRO A 80 5.48 2.51 -17.11
N VAL A 81 4.31 3.11 -17.27
CA VAL A 81 3.78 3.48 -18.60
C VAL A 81 4.64 4.57 -19.23
N GLY A 82 5.02 5.59 -18.44
CA GLY A 82 5.92 6.65 -18.91
C GLY A 82 7.27 6.10 -19.40
N ILE A 83 7.87 5.18 -18.66
CA ILE A 83 9.13 4.53 -19.04
C ILE A 83 8.95 3.69 -20.32
N ALA A 84 7.87 2.91 -20.41
CA ALA A 84 7.59 2.11 -21.61
C ALA A 84 7.43 2.96 -22.88
N MET A 85 6.88 4.17 -22.73
CA MET A 85 6.74 5.10 -23.85
C MET A 85 8.06 5.71 -24.32
N LEU A 86 9.04 5.87 -23.44
CA LEU A 86 10.39 6.27 -23.83
C LEU A 86 11.01 5.23 -24.78
N SER A 87 10.73 3.94 -24.54
CA SER A 87 11.24 2.85 -25.39
C SER A 87 10.59 2.80 -26.79
N GLY A 88 9.39 3.34 -26.94
CA GLY A 88 8.63 3.34 -28.20
C GLY A 88 8.78 4.63 -29.03
N ALA A 89 9.54 5.61 -28.55
CA ALA A 89 9.63 6.92 -29.21
C ALA A 89 10.41 6.91 -30.52
N THR A 90 11.30 5.93 -30.74
CA THR A 90 12.04 5.76 -31.99
C THR A 90 12.12 4.29 -32.40
N VAL A 91 11.87 4.02 -33.67
CA VAL A 91 11.91 2.64 -34.23
C VAL A 91 13.34 2.10 -34.34
N TYR A 92 14.34 2.98 -34.32
CA TYR A 92 15.74 2.65 -34.62
C TYR A 92 16.69 2.75 -33.42
N GLU A 93 16.35 3.48 -32.37
CA GLU A 93 17.22 3.64 -31.20
C GLU A 93 16.42 3.62 -29.92
N VAL A 94 16.75 2.69 -29.04
CA VAL A 94 16.21 2.65 -27.67
C VAL A 94 17.08 3.54 -26.79
N PRO A 95 16.56 4.62 -26.19
CA PRO A 95 17.34 5.55 -25.37
C PRO A 95 17.65 4.93 -24.00
N TRP A 96 18.61 4.00 -23.96
CA TRP A 96 18.98 3.24 -22.76
C TRP A 96 19.46 4.12 -21.61
N ASP A 97 20.11 5.22 -21.91
CA ASP A 97 20.55 6.24 -20.96
C ASP A 97 19.36 6.87 -20.22
N GLN A 98 18.34 7.30 -20.94
CA GLN A 98 17.13 7.91 -20.37
C GLN A 98 16.29 6.88 -19.60
N ILE A 99 16.14 5.67 -20.14
CA ILE A 99 15.41 4.59 -19.49
C ILE A 99 16.09 4.23 -18.18
N SER A 100 17.41 4.05 -18.17
CA SER A 100 18.17 3.70 -16.97
C SER A 100 18.07 4.79 -15.90
N ALA A 101 18.19 6.06 -16.29
CA ALA A 101 18.03 7.19 -15.39
C ALA A 101 16.61 7.25 -14.81
N ALA A 102 15.59 7.06 -15.65
CA ALA A 102 14.19 7.04 -15.21
C ALA A 102 13.92 5.89 -14.22
N VAL A 103 14.42 4.69 -14.48
CA VAL A 103 14.26 3.52 -13.58
C VAL A 103 14.92 3.81 -12.23
N VAL A 104 16.15 4.33 -12.20
CA VAL A 104 16.84 4.67 -10.95
C VAL A 104 16.04 5.70 -10.16
N LEU A 105 15.65 6.83 -10.79
CA LEU A 105 14.91 7.88 -10.12
C LEU A 105 13.57 7.42 -9.59
N THR A 106 12.86 6.58 -10.34
CA THR A 106 11.52 6.09 -9.96
C THR A 106 11.56 4.96 -8.94
N THR A 107 12.69 4.30 -8.75
CA THR A 107 12.90 3.32 -7.69
C THR A 107 13.10 3.98 -6.32
N LEU A 108 13.67 5.19 -6.27
CA LEU A 108 13.97 5.88 -5.01
C LEU A 108 12.75 6.05 -4.07
N PRO A 109 11.58 6.52 -4.52
CA PRO A 109 10.42 6.65 -3.62
C PRO A 109 9.93 5.31 -3.08
N VAL A 110 10.00 4.24 -3.87
CA VAL A 110 9.62 2.89 -3.41
C VAL A 110 10.60 2.39 -2.35
N VAL A 111 11.90 2.53 -2.60
CA VAL A 111 12.95 2.16 -1.64
C VAL A 111 12.80 2.98 -0.35
N ALA A 112 12.60 4.29 -0.45
CA ALA A 112 12.39 5.15 0.70
C ALA A 112 11.15 4.73 1.52
N ALA A 113 10.04 4.41 0.85
CA ALA A 113 8.84 3.91 1.50
C ALA A 113 9.11 2.58 2.23
N VAL A 114 9.74 1.61 1.56
CA VAL A 114 10.05 0.30 2.15
C VAL A 114 11.00 0.46 3.34
N LEU A 115 12.09 1.22 3.22
CA LEU A 115 13.05 1.44 4.31
C LEU A 115 12.42 2.18 5.49
N GLY A 116 11.56 3.17 5.22
CA GLY A 116 10.87 3.92 6.27
C GLY A 116 9.88 3.08 7.08
N PHE A 117 9.30 2.07 6.46
CA PHE A 117 8.22 1.29 7.05
C PHE A 117 8.54 -0.21 7.24
N GLN A 118 9.75 -0.65 6.93
CA GLN A 118 10.16 -2.07 6.98
C GLN A 118 9.81 -2.76 8.31
N ARG A 119 9.97 -2.08 9.45
CA ARG A 119 9.63 -2.65 10.76
C ARG A 119 8.14 -2.95 10.88
N ARG A 120 7.28 -2.03 10.43
CA ARG A 120 5.83 -2.18 10.46
C ARG A 120 5.33 -3.23 9.47
N ILE A 121 6.00 -3.37 8.32
CA ILE A 121 5.70 -4.41 7.33
C ILE A 121 5.96 -5.79 7.95
N VAL A 122 7.10 -5.97 8.61
CA VAL A 122 7.44 -7.25 9.26
C VAL A 122 6.46 -7.56 10.40
N GLU A 123 6.17 -6.59 11.27
CA GLU A 123 5.21 -6.77 12.37
C GLU A 123 3.80 -7.13 11.86
N GLY A 124 3.35 -6.47 10.78
CA GLY A 124 2.03 -6.74 10.19
C GLY A 124 1.93 -8.10 9.51
N LEU A 125 3.01 -8.59 8.89
CA LEU A 125 3.04 -9.91 8.24
C LEU A 125 3.23 -11.05 9.23
N THR A 126 4.04 -10.86 10.28
CA THR A 126 4.30 -11.89 11.29
C THR A 126 3.16 -12.03 12.30
N GLY A 127 2.45 -10.95 12.62
CA GLY A 127 1.27 -11.00 13.49
C GLY A 127 0.14 -11.89 12.97
N GLY A 128 0.08 -12.13 11.65
CA GLY A 128 -0.86 -13.07 11.03
C GLY A 128 -0.34 -14.49 10.87
N ALA A 129 0.97 -14.72 11.00
CA ALA A 129 1.60 -16.02 10.73
C ALA A 129 1.88 -16.87 11.99
N VAL A 130 1.82 -16.28 13.18
CA VAL A 130 2.08 -16.98 14.44
C VAL A 130 0.77 -17.43 15.09
N LYS A 131 0.04 -18.31 14.44
CA LYS A 131 -0.92 -19.24 15.04
C LYS A 131 -0.78 -20.59 14.33
N GLY A 132 0.27 -21.28 14.67
CA GLY A 132 0.42 -22.71 14.51
C GLY A 132 0.64 -23.30 15.89
#